data_3731851c408bfdfdf445601fe476b9c4
#
_entry.id   3731851c408bfdfdf445601fe476b9c4
#
_cell.length_a   1.000
_cell.length_b   1.000
_cell.length_c   1.000
_cell.angle_alpha   90.00
_cell.angle_beta   90.00
_cell.angle_gamma   90.00
#
_symmetry.space_group_name_H-M   'P 1'
#
loop_
_entity.id
_entity.type
_entity.pdbx_description
1 polymer ?
#
loop_
_entity_poly.entity_id
_entity_poly.type
_entity_poly.pdbx_seq_one_letter_code
_entity_poly.pdbx_strand_id
1 'polypeptide(L)'
;SIKSKYNDIDNLITEKEGKIKKLYDEISVIKNKLSNLTCKIDKIEPDLSLLKESLEQAEIIIEKKTTLTNLEDDVRILSVQLSQLKDSLANTKAIHPTENRTDIASDYMNTVKQILSDWKFPDTETISFEYQPTFDFVLSGKGRQLYGKGKRAVSFTAIMIALLDYCYEKSIPFSRLLVIDSPLTAHYDKHQEITQEDQLDNSILNAFFRYCNEKIWNYQFIMFDNKIPENKELMNNIHIIKFVGKGEDGRNGFYIGK
;
A
#
# COMPACT_ATOMS: atom_id res chain seq x y z
N SER A 1 -72.14 72.30 -7.02
CA SER A 1 -72.09 72.82 -8.38
C SER A 1 -70.93 72.15 -9.14
N ILE A 2 -71.06 71.90 -10.46
CA ILE A 2 -70.08 71.21 -11.30
C ILE A 2 -68.70 71.91 -11.19
N LYS A 3 -68.72 73.24 -11.12
CA LYS A 3 -67.51 74.08 -10.95
C LYS A 3 -66.77 73.85 -9.65
N SER A 4 -67.45 73.56 -8.56
CA SER A 4 -66.80 73.25 -7.28
C SER A 4 -66.09 71.89 -7.37
N LYS A 5 -66.73 70.83 -7.94
CA LYS A 5 -66.12 69.57 -8.17
C LYS A 5 -64.89 69.58 -9.05
N TYR A 6 -64.90 70.46 -10.08
CA TYR A 6 -63.76 70.67 -10.98
C TYR A 6 -62.55 71.23 -10.21
N ASN A 7 -62.76 72.27 -9.39
CA ASN A 7 -61.69 72.87 -8.56
C ASN A 7 -61.16 71.84 -7.53
N ASP A 8 -62.01 71.01 -6.95
CA ASP A 8 -61.60 70.03 -5.99
C ASP A 8 -60.70 68.95 -6.65
N ILE A 9 -61.05 68.53 -7.88
CA ILE A 9 -60.23 67.56 -8.66
C ILE A 9 -58.90 68.22 -9.08
N ASP A 10 -58.89 69.46 -9.52
CA ASP A 10 -57.69 70.20 -9.95
C ASP A 10 -56.71 70.32 -8.76
N ASN A 11 -57.22 70.68 -7.59
CA ASN A 11 -56.41 70.75 -6.36
C ASN A 11 -55.83 69.39 -6.01
N LEU A 12 -56.59 68.28 -6.15
CA LEU A 12 -56.11 66.91 -5.88
C LEU A 12 -55.06 66.50 -6.88
N ILE A 13 -55.20 66.85 -8.13
CA ILE A 13 -54.17 66.64 -9.17
C ILE A 13 -52.89 67.35 -8.79
N THR A 14 -52.94 68.63 -8.45
CA THR A 14 -51.78 69.41 -8.08
C THR A 14 -51.07 68.83 -6.83
N GLU A 15 -51.86 68.38 -5.83
CA GLU A 15 -51.30 67.72 -4.65
C GLU A 15 -50.58 66.42 -5.02
N LYS A 16 -51.18 65.57 -5.86
CA LYS A 16 -50.60 64.33 -6.32
C LYS A 16 -49.33 64.52 -7.15
N GLU A 17 -49.34 65.47 -8.05
CA GLU A 17 -48.15 65.91 -8.85
C GLU A 17 -47.00 66.32 -7.93
N GLY A 18 -47.30 67.10 -6.90
CA GLY A 18 -46.31 67.48 -5.88
C GLY A 18 -45.72 66.31 -5.13
N LYS A 19 -46.55 65.34 -4.80
CA LYS A 19 -46.10 64.08 -4.16
C LYS A 19 -45.26 63.24 -5.13
N ILE A 20 -45.65 63.11 -6.36
CA ILE A 20 -44.86 62.42 -7.39
C ILE A 20 -43.48 63.03 -7.55
N LYS A 21 -43.41 64.37 -7.64
CA LYS A 21 -42.12 65.07 -7.75
C LYS A 21 -41.21 64.77 -6.55
N LYS A 22 -41.73 64.80 -5.30
CA LYS A 22 -40.92 64.47 -4.11
C LYS A 22 -40.42 63.03 -4.15
N LEU A 23 -41.26 62.06 -4.58
CA LEU A 23 -40.84 60.66 -4.72
C LEU A 23 -39.77 60.50 -5.79
N TYR A 24 -39.81 61.22 -6.89
CA TYR A 24 -38.74 61.21 -7.89
C TYR A 24 -37.40 61.75 -7.33
N ASP A 25 -37.45 62.80 -6.53
CA ASP A 25 -36.25 63.33 -5.89
C ASP A 25 -35.69 62.33 -4.89
N GLU A 26 -36.51 61.69 -4.07
CA GLU A 26 -36.08 60.64 -3.16
C GLU A 26 -35.49 59.42 -3.88
N ILE A 27 -36.09 58.96 -4.97
CA ILE A 27 -35.58 57.87 -5.81
C ILE A 27 -34.20 58.25 -6.37
N SER A 28 -34.00 59.51 -6.81
CA SER A 28 -32.74 60.00 -7.31
C SER A 28 -31.64 59.94 -6.23
N VAL A 29 -31.95 60.37 -5.02
CA VAL A 29 -31.04 60.29 -3.87
C VAL A 29 -30.66 58.84 -3.52
N ILE A 30 -31.65 57.94 -3.53
CA ILE A 30 -31.45 56.52 -3.22
C ILE A 30 -30.58 55.87 -4.33
N LYS A 31 -30.84 56.18 -5.61
CA LYS A 31 -30.01 55.69 -6.72
C LYS A 31 -28.55 56.09 -6.59
N ASN A 32 -28.31 57.36 -6.22
CA ASN A 32 -26.94 57.86 -6.02
C ASN A 32 -26.26 57.17 -4.84
N LYS A 33 -26.98 56.94 -3.74
CA LYS A 33 -26.45 56.17 -2.60
C LYS A 33 -26.12 54.75 -2.97
N LEU A 34 -27.00 54.07 -3.75
CA LEU A 34 -26.79 52.71 -4.21
C LEU A 34 -25.51 52.63 -5.09
N SER A 35 -25.35 53.54 -6.06
CA SER A 35 -24.17 53.60 -6.92
C SER A 35 -22.87 53.75 -6.12
N ASN A 36 -22.90 54.64 -5.08
CA ASN A 36 -21.74 54.83 -4.20
C ASN A 36 -21.43 53.59 -3.38
N LEU A 37 -22.44 52.86 -2.90
CA LEU A 37 -22.25 51.60 -2.16
C LEU A 37 -21.70 50.50 -3.05
N THR A 38 -22.22 50.35 -4.29
CA THR A 38 -21.69 49.39 -5.26
C THR A 38 -20.22 49.67 -5.55
N CYS A 39 -19.84 50.91 -5.81
CA CYS A 39 -18.45 51.25 -6.02
C CYS A 39 -17.53 50.95 -4.80
N LYS A 40 -18.06 51.04 -3.58
CA LYS A 40 -17.30 50.61 -2.38
C LYS A 40 -17.15 49.10 -2.29
N ILE A 41 -18.18 48.33 -2.63
CA ILE A 41 -18.15 46.88 -2.67
C ILE A 41 -17.10 46.41 -3.68
N ASP A 42 -17.14 46.96 -4.91
CA ASP A 42 -16.20 46.60 -5.98
C ASP A 42 -14.73 46.88 -5.60
N LYS A 43 -14.47 47.83 -4.70
CA LYS A 43 -13.11 48.12 -4.19
C LYS A 43 -12.67 47.15 -3.11
N ILE A 44 -13.59 46.57 -2.30
CA ILE A 44 -13.28 45.72 -1.19
C ILE A 44 -13.17 44.24 -1.65
N GLU A 45 -13.90 43.86 -2.69
CA GLU A 45 -13.97 42.49 -3.18
C GLU A 45 -12.60 41.86 -3.55
N PRO A 46 -11.68 42.60 -4.25
CA PRO A 46 -10.34 42.10 -4.52
C PRO A 46 -9.52 41.86 -3.25
N ASP A 47 -9.61 42.74 -2.27
CA ASP A 47 -8.88 42.63 -1.01
C ASP A 47 -9.38 41.42 -0.20
N LEU A 48 -10.70 41.18 -0.22
CA LEU A 48 -11.30 40.02 0.41
C LEU A 48 -10.83 38.69 -0.24
N SER A 49 -10.71 38.66 -1.56
CA SER A 49 -10.20 37.53 -2.31
C SER A 49 -8.76 37.20 -1.93
N LEU A 50 -7.88 38.22 -1.90
CA LEU A 50 -6.49 38.05 -1.48
C LEU A 50 -6.35 37.56 -0.03
N LEU A 51 -7.22 38.08 0.84
CA LEU A 51 -7.23 37.65 2.25
C LEU A 51 -7.64 36.19 2.41
N LYS A 52 -8.62 35.73 1.63
CA LYS A 52 -9.02 34.31 1.60
C LYS A 52 -7.90 33.41 1.13
N GLU A 53 -7.22 33.78 0.05
CA GLU A 53 -6.08 33.02 -0.46
C GLU A 53 -4.94 32.95 0.57
N SER A 54 -4.66 34.06 1.23
CA SER A 54 -3.65 34.10 2.30
C SER A 54 -4.04 33.22 3.50
N LEU A 55 -5.32 33.14 3.83
CA LEU A 55 -5.83 32.27 4.91
C LEU A 55 -5.65 30.80 4.55
N GLU A 56 -6.02 30.38 3.34
CA GLU A 56 -5.83 29.01 2.88
C GLU A 56 -4.34 28.60 2.89
N GLN A 57 -3.45 29.48 2.48
CA GLN A 57 -2.01 29.24 2.56
C GLN A 57 -1.53 29.10 4.01
N ALA A 58 -2.04 29.89 4.93
CA ALA A 58 -1.71 29.80 6.34
C ALA A 58 -2.20 28.49 6.97
N GLU A 59 -3.39 28.01 6.61
CA GLU A 59 -3.93 26.73 7.06
C GLU A 59 -3.04 25.55 6.60
N ILE A 60 -2.60 25.54 5.34
CA ILE A 60 -1.68 24.53 4.80
C ILE A 60 -0.35 24.53 5.57
N ILE A 61 0.17 25.70 5.90
CA ILE A 61 1.42 25.83 6.66
C ILE A 61 1.26 25.26 8.08
N ILE A 62 0.12 25.54 8.73
CA ILE A 62 -0.18 25.02 10.08
C ILE A 62 -0.26 23.49 10.07
N GLU A 63 -0.94 22.92 9.08
CA GLU A 63 -1.05 21.46 8.93
C GLU A 63 0.33 20.81 8.74
N LYS A 64 1.15 21.36 7.84
CA LYS A 64 2.52 20.88 7.62
C LYS A 64 3.39 20.98 8.87
N LYS A 65 3.25 22.08 9.62
CA LYS A 65 3.98 22.27 10.87
C LYS A 65 3.58 21.24 11.92
N THR A 66 2.30 20.93 12.05
CA THR A 66 1.80 19.90 12.96
C THR A 66 2.35 18.53 12.59
N THR A 67 2.34 18.19 11.29
CA THR A 67 2.92 16.94 10.78
C THR A 67 4.42 16.85 11.09
N LEU A 68 5.15 17.93 10.88
CA LEU A 68 6.59 17.99 11.17
C LEU A 68 6.86 17.74 12.66
N THR A 69 6.11 18.38 13.56
CA THR A 69 6.27 18.19 15.00
C THR A 69 6.02 16.73 15.42
N ASN A 70 5.01 16.09 14.84
CA ASN A 70 4.73 14.68 15.12
C ASN A 70 5.89 13.77 14.64
N LEU A 71 6.43 14.03 13.44
CA LEU A 71 7.58 13.28 12.92
C LEU A 71 8.85 13.49 13.77
N GLU A 72 9.08 14.70 14.27
CA GLU A 72 10.21 14.98 15.18
C GLU A 72 10.08 14.19 16.49
N ASP A 73 8.86 14.09 17.05
CA ASP A 73 8.60 13.29 18.24
C ASP A 73 8.80 11.78 17.97
N ASP A 74 8.33 11.28 16.83
CA ASP A 74 8.54 9.88 16.42
C ASP A 74 10.04 9.56 16.27
N VAL A 75 10.81 10.42 15.63
CA VAL A 75 12.27 10.27 15.50
C VAL A 75 12.93 10.23 16.87
N ARG A 76 12.50 11.08 17.81
CA ARG A 76 13.01 11.09 19.18
C ARG A 76 12.74 9.77 19.90
N ILE A 77 11.49 9.27 19.83
CA ILE A 77 11.10 7.99 20.42
C ILE A 77 11.90 6.84 19.85
N LEU A 78 12.00 6.75 18.52
CA LEU A 78 12.77 5.71 17.84
C LEU A 78 14.26 5.77 18.17
N SER A 79 14.82 6.97 18.34
CA SER A 79 16.21 7.15 18.72
C SER A 79 16.50 6.61 20.13
N VAL A 80 15.58 6.82 21.09
CA VAL A 80 15.68 6.25 22.42
C VAL A 80 15.59 4.74 22.41
N GLN A 81 14.63 4.18 21.66
CA GLN A 81 14.47 2.73 21.51
C GLN A 81 15.71 2.09 20.87
N LEU A 82 16.27 2.73 19.84
CA LEU A 82 17.50 2.26 19.20
C LEU A 82 18.69 2.25 20.18
N SER A 83 18.82 3.28 21.02
CA SER A 83 19.85 3.33 22.06
C SER A 83 19.68 2.18 23.07
N GLN A 84 18.46 1.96 23.56
CA GLN A 84 18.15 0.88 24.51
C GLN A 84 18.45 -0.51 23.90
N LEU A 85 18.12 -0.72 22.62
CA LEU A 85 18.44 -1.95 21.91
C LEU A 85 19.93 -2.16 21.75
N LYS A 86 20.69 -1.09 21.42
CA LYS A 86 22.15 -1.15 21.33
C LYS A 86 22.78 -1.48 22.67
N ASP A 87 22.32 -0.88 23.76
CA ASP A 87 22.79 -1.17 25.11
C ASP A 87 22.47 -2.61 25.53
N SER A 88 21.25 -3.09 25.22
CA SER A 88 20.86 -4.47 25.44
C SER A 88 21.72 -5.44 24.63
N LEU A 89 22.03 -5.11 23.39
CA LEU A 89 22.90 -5.93 22.53
C LEU A 89 24.36 -5.94 23.07
N ALA A 90 24.85 -4.81 23.54
CA ALA A 90 26.20 -4.72 24.12
C ALA A 90 26.30 -5.48 25.46
N ASN A 91 25.24 -5.45 26.26
CA ASN A 91 25.14 -6.17 27.54
C ASN A 91 24.77 -7.66 27.37
N THR A 92 24.24 -8.06 26.23
CA THR A 92 24.12 -9.46 25.88
C THR A 92 25.56 -9.95 25.67
N LYS A 93 26.15 -10.57 26.72
CA LYS A 93 27.42 -11.28 26.58
C LYS A 93 27.31 -12.06 25.28
N ALA A 94 28.19 -11.78 24.33
CA ALA A 94 28.26 -12.55 23.11
C ALA A 94 28.27 -14.02 23.52
N ILE A 95 27.12 -14.65 23.39
CA ILE A 95 27.08 -16.11 23.36
C ILE A 95 27.89 -16.39 22.11
N HIS A 96 29.19 -16.61 22.30
CA HIS A 96 30.01 -17.15 21.23
C HIS A 96 29.44 -18.52 20.94
N PRO A 97 28.68 -18.70 19.85
CA PRO A 97 28.19 -20.00 19.46
C PRO A 97 29.36 -20.69 18.74
N THR A 98 30.33 -21.15 19.49
CA THR A 98 31.54 -21.70 18.89
C THR A 98 31.45 -23.21 18.65
N GLU A 99 30.43 -23.90 19.15
CA GLU A 99 30.40 -25.36 18.99
C GLU A 99 29.19 -25.96 18.29
N ASN A 100 28.03 -25.27 18.17
CA ASN A 100 26.81 -25.85 17.58
C ASN A 100 26.31 -25.18 16.29
N ARG A 101 27.03 -24.22 15.72
CA ARG A 101 26.58 -23.52 14.49
C ARG A 101 26.64 -24.41 13.25
N THR A 102 27.60 -25.28 13.17
CA THR A 102 27.78 -26.18 12.03
C THR A 102 26.65 -27.21 11.95
N ASP A 103 26.22 -27.76 13.09
CA ASP A 103 25.17 -28.78 13.11
C ASP A 103 23.77 -28.19 12.83
N ILE A 104 23.48 -27.05 13.45
CA ILE A 104 22.21 -26.33 13.22
C ILE A 104 22.09 -25.88 11.76
N ALA A 105 23.13 -25.28 11.23
CA ALA A 105 23.18 -24.86 9.83
C ALA A 105 23.10 -26.06 8.88
N SER A 106 23.71 -27.19 9.23
CA SER A 106 23.70 -28.42 8.46
C SER A 106 22.29 -29.02 8.35
N ASP A 107 21.58 -29.19 9.47
CA ASP A 107 20.20 -29.71 9.48
C ASP A 107 19.28 -28.85 8.62
N TYR A 108 19.34 -27.53 8.80
CA TYR A 108 18.53 -26.60 8.02
C TYR A 108 18.85 -26.64 6.52
N MET A 109 20.14 -26.63 6.17
CA MET A 109 20.56 -26.71 4.76
C MET A 109 20.16 -28.05 4.12
N ASN A 110 20.21 -29.15 4.86
CA ASN A 110 19.74 -30.47 4.39
C ASN A 110 18.22 -30.43 4.11
N THR A 111 17.44 -29.78 4.96
CA THR A 111 15.99 -29.58 4.74
C THR A 111 15.74 -28.76 3.47
N VAL A 112 16.45 -27.65 3.27
CA VAL A 112 16.37 -26.85 2.03
C VAL A 112 16.71 -27.70 0.81
N LYS A 113 17.81 -28.49 0.90
CA LYS A 113 18.23 -29.39 -0.17
C LYS A 113 17.15 -30.40 -0.52
N GLN A 114 16.55 -31.03 0.48
CA GLN A 114 15.50 -32.03 0.29
C GLN A 114 14.30 -31.41 -0.43
N ILE A 115 13.80 -30.27 0.05
CA ILE A 115 12.65 -29.57 -0.56
C ILE A 115 12.94 -29.20 -2.02
N LEU A 116 14.10 -28.63 -2.31
CA LEU A 116 14.48 -28.27 -3.67
C LEU A 116 14.63 -29.49 -4.58
N SER A 117 15.16 -30.59 -4.07
CA SER A 117 15.25 -31.86 -4.81
C SER A 117 13.88 -32.45 -5.09
N ASP A 118 12.95 -32.45 -4.11
CA ASP A 118 11.57 -32.90 -4.27
C ASP A 118 10.84 -32.04 -5.35
N TRP A 119 11.18 -30.77 -5.46
CA TRP A 119 10.64 -29.87 -6.48
C TRP A 119 11.37 -29.99 -7.83
N LYS A 120 12.32 -30.90 -7.96
CA LYS A 120 13.14 -31.06 -9.17
C LYS A 120 13.88 -29.78 -9.59
N PHE A 121 14.24 -28.98 -8.58
CA PHE A 121 15.03 -27.78 -8.83
C PHE A 121 16.44 -28.16 -9.28
N PRO A 122 17.02 -27.49 -10.28
CA PRO A 122 18.38 -27.79 -10.74
C PRO A 122 19.43 -27.37 -9.68
N ASP A 123 20.63 -27.92 -9.82
CA ASP A 123 21.81 -27.53 -9.03
C ASP A 123 21.61 -27.69 -7.50
N THR A 124 21.08 -28.88 -7.09
CA THR A 124 20.81 -29.20 -5.68
C THR A 124 21.81 -30.18 -5.06
N GLU A 125 22.89 -30.50 -5.74
CA GLU A 125 23.90 -31.49 -5.27
C GLU A 125 24.53 -31.02 -3.96
N THR A 126 24.90 -29.74 -3.89
CA THR A 126 25.44 -29.13 -2.67
C THR A 126 24.69 -27.83 -2.36
N ILE A 127 24.34 -27.64 -1.10
CA ILE A 127 23.77 -26.38 -0.60
C ILE A 127 24.64 -25.88 0.54
N SER A 128 25.05 -24.63 0.47
CA SER A 128 25.79 -23.94 1.51
C SER A 128 25.20 -22.57 1.75
N PHE A 129 25.57 -21.96 2.87
CA PHE A 129 25.17 -20.58 3.19
C PHE A 129 26.41 -19.69 3.23
N GLU A 130 26.37 -18.62 2.43
CA GLU A 130 27.43 -17.62 2.41
C GLU A 130 27.08 -16.48 3.36
N TYR A 131 27.86 -16.34 4.43
CA TYR A 131 27.64 -15.28 5.43
C TYR A 131 28.09 -13.90 4.96
N GLN A 132 29.11 -13.86 4.10
CA GLN A 132 29.64 -12.62 3.51
C GLN A 132 30.12 -12.93 2.08
N PRO A 133 29.95 -12.01 1.13
CA PRO A 133 29.32 -10.69 1.26
C PRO A 133 27.80 -10.69 1.14
N THR A 134 27.17 -11.79 0.70
CA THR A 134 25.77 -11.79 0.22
C THR A 134 24.74 -12.14 1.28
N PHE A 135 25.13 -12.85 2.35
CA PHE A 135 24.24 -13.41 3.36
C PHE A 135 23.07 -14.19 2.71
N ASP A 136 23.40 -15.13 1.83
CA ASP A 136 22.44 -15.88 1.03
C ASP A 136 22.89 -17.33 0.76
N PHE A 137 22.01 -18.12 0.17
CA PHE A 137 22.27 -19.50 -0.20
C PHE A 137 23.08 -19.62 -1.50
N VAL A 138 23.97 -20.59 -1.52
CA VAL A 138 24.76 -21.00 -2.68
C VAL A 138 24.35 -22.42 -3.04
N LEU A 139 23.86 -22.62 -4.26
CA LEU A 139 23.37 -23.88 -4.79
C LEU A 139 24.40 -24.40 -5.80
N SER A 140 25.05 -25.53 -5.50
CA SER A 140 26.10 -26.15 -6.32
C SER A 140 27.18 -25.16 -6.81
N GLY A 141 27.63 -24.29 -5.89
CA GLY A 141 28.64 -23.28 -6.16
C GLY A 141 28.15 -22.00 -6.86
N LYS A 142 26.83 -21.91 -7.17
CA LYS A 142 26.22 -20.73 -7.78
C LYS A 142 25.37 -19.98 -6.75
N GLY A 143 25.68 -18.72 -6.49
CA GLY A 143 24.88 -17.87 -5.60
C GLY A 143 23.43 -17.73 -6.09
N ARG A 144 22.46 -17.78 -5.18
CA ARG A 144 21.04 -17.74 -5.53
C ARG A 144 20.66 -16.50 -6.34
N GLN A 145 21.30 -15.37 -6.12
CA GLN A 145 21.11 -14.12 -6.87
C GLN A 145 21.44 -14.22 -8.37
N LEU A 146 22.24 -15.21 -8.76
CA LEU A 146 22.64 -15.42 -10.16
C LEU A 146 21.64 -16.24 -10.97
N TYR A 147 20.56 -16.74 -10.35
CA TYR A 147 19.48 -17.41 -11.04
C TYR A 147 18.47 -16.38 -11.60
N GLY A 148 17.74 -16.75 -12.65
CA GLY A 148 16.62 -15.96 -13.16
C GLY A 148 15.51 -15.76 -12.10
N LYS A 149 14.66 -14.75 -12.28
CA LYS A 149 13.65 -14.30 -11.30
C LYS A 149 12.77 -15.45 -10.79
N GLY A 150 12.27 -16.33 -11.68
CA GLY A 150 11.42 -17.46 -11.30
C GLY A 150 12.13 -18.46 -10.39
N LYS A 151 13.36 -18.85 -10.75
CA LYS A 151 14.15 -19.78 -9.93
C LYS A 151 14.53 -19.19 -8.57
N ARG A 152 14.80 -17.88 -8.52
CA ARG A 152 15.05 -17.18 -7.25
C ARG A 152 13.84 -17.18 -6.32
N ALA A 153 12.64 -16.97 -6.86
CA ALA A 153 11.41 -16.97 -6.10
C ALA A 153 11.08 -18.37 -5.54
N VAL A 154 11.20 -19.40 -6.37
CA VAL A 154 11.01 -20.81 -5.95
C VAL A 154 12.02 -21.21 -4.88
N SER A 155 13.31 -20.95 -5.08
CA SER A 155 14.34 -21.29 -4.10
C SER A 155 14.15 -20.54 -2.79
N PHE A 156 13.74 -19.28 -2.82
CA PHE A 156 13.39 -18.52 -1.63
C PHE A 156 12.21 -19.14 -0.88
N THR A 157 11.19 -19.60 -1.60
CA THR A 157 10.05 -20.27 -0.99
C THR A 157 10.46 -21.56 -0.28
N ALA A 158 11.35 -22.36 -0.89
CA ALA A 158 11.89 -23.56 -0.26
C ALA A 158 12.67 -23.23 1.03
N ILE A 159 13.50 -22.20 1.00
CA ILE A 159 14.27 -21.70 2.13
C ILE A 159 13.34 -21.31 3.30
N MET A 160 12.25 -20.59 3.01
CA MET A 160 11.29 -20.15 4.03
C MET A 160 10.48 -21.31 4.61
N ILE A 161 10.04 -22.26 3.78
CA ILE A 161 9.36 -23.46 4.24
C ILE A 161 10.29 -24.28 5.14
N ALA A 162 11.53 -24.53 4.71
CA ALA A 162 12.52 -25.24 5.51
C ALA A 162 12.80 -24.56 6.85
N LEU A 163 12.83 -23.22 6.87
CA LEU A 163 13.04 -22.46 8.11
C LEU A 163 11.90 -22.69 9.11
N LEU A 164 10.66 -22.64 8.64
CA LEU A 164 9.51 -22.85 9.53
C LEU A 164 9.41 -24.31 9.99
N ASP A 165 9.71 -25.27 9.11
CA ASP A 165 9.81 -26.70 9.47
C ASP A 165 10.89 -26.92 10.54
N TYR A 166 12.07 -26.34 10.33
CA TYR A 166 13.17 -26.39 11.29
C TYR A 166 12.78 -25.79 12.66
N CYS A 167 12.14 -24.61 12.65
CA CYS A 167 11.66 -23.99 13.88
C CYS A 167 10.63 -24.87 14.60
N TYR A 168 9.73 -25.51 13.87
CA TYR A 168 8.76 -26.42 14.43
C TYR A 168 9.42 -27.65 15.07
N GLU A 169 10.31 -28.32 14.35
CA GLU A 169 11.03 -29.50 14.81
C GLU A 169 11.89 -29.25 16.06
N LYS A 170 12.56 -28.10 16.09
CA LYS A 170 13.42 -27.68 17.23
C LYS A 170 12.65 -26.96 18.34
N SER A 171 11.32 -26.86 18.24
CA SER A 171 10.47 -26.12 19.20
C SER A 171 10.87 -24.66 19.38
N ILE A 172 11.40 -24.03 18.33
CA ILE A 172 11.75 -22.61 18.32
C ILE A 172 10.45 -21.81 18.06
N PRO A 173 10.16 -20.74 18.82
CA PRO A 173 8.98 -19.90 18.56
C PRO A 173 9.02 -19.27 17.17
N PHE A 174 7.91 -19.36 16.43
CA PHE A 174 7.74 -18.73 15.10
C PHE A 174 6.28 -18.37 14.84
N SER A 175 6.01 -17.59 13.80
CA SER A 175 4.70 -16.99 13.51
C SER A 175 3.60 -18.01 13.14
N ARG A 176 3.93 -19.24 12.82
CA ARG A 176 3.02 -20.27 12.26
C ARG A 176 2.20 -19.81 11.05
N LEU A 177 2.70 -18.81 10.36
CA LEU A 177 2.11 -18.26 9.14
C LEU A 177 3.23 -17.96 8.15
N LEU A 178 3.09 -18.44 6.93
CA LEU A 178 3.93 -18.09 5.79
C LEU A 178 3.05 -17.57 4.65
N VAL A 179 3.31 -16.38 4.20
CA VAL A 179 2.63 -15.77 3.04
C VAL A 179 3.67 -15.48 1.97
N ILE A 180 3.48 -16.05 0.80
CA ILE A 180 4.39 -15.87 -0.34
C ILE A 180 3.60 -15.34 -1.53
N ASP A 181 4.14 -14.30 -2.16
CA ASP A 181 3.59 -13.72 -3.38
C ASP A 181 4.36 -14.21 -4.60
N SER A 182 3.62 -14.75 -5.55
CA SER A 182 4.06 -15.11 -6.91
C SER A 182 5.34 -15.97 -7.00
N PRO A 183 5.46 -17.06 -6.21
CA PRO A 183 6.66 -17.89 -6.25
C PRO A 183 6.89 -18.62 -7.58
N LEU A 184 5.83 -18.86 -8.36
CA LEU A 184 5.86 -19.60 -9.61
C LEU A 184 5.74 -18.70 -10.83
N THR A 185 5.37 -17.45 -10.65
CA THR A 185 5.22 -16.48 -11.73
C THR A 185 6.44 -15.57 -11.76
N ALA A 186 7.26 -15.67 -12.78
CA ALA A 186 8.24 -14.63 -13.07
C ALA A 186 7.47 -13.31 -13.32
N HIS A 187 7.76 -12.25 -12.55
CA HIS A 187 7.17 -10.94 -12.78
C HIS A 187 7.48 -10.47 -14.19
N TYR A 188 6.45 -10.44 -15.03
CA TYR A 188 6.54 -9.91 -16.38
C TYR A 188 6.50 -8.39 -16.31
N ASP A 189 7.64 -7.76 -16.49
CA ASP A 189 7.66 -6.37 -16.96
C ASP A 189 7.22 -6.40 -18.43
N LYS A 190 6.11 -5.72 -18.77
CA LYS A 190 5.52 -5.72 -20.12
C LYS A 190 6.48 -5.28 -21.24
N HIS A 191 7.69 -4.87 -20.89
CA HIS A 191 8.72 -4.33 -21.78
C HIS A 191 10.03 -5.13 -21.80
N GLN A 192 10.14 -6.27 -21.11
CA GLN A 192 11.33 -7.13 -21.15
C GLN A 192 11.04 -8.42 -21.93
N GLU A 193 11.89 -8.74 -22.90
CA GLU A 193 11.89 -10.05 -23.55
C GLU A 193 12.20 -11.14 -22.52
N ILE A 194 11.35 -12.17 -22.49
CA ILE A 194 11.48 -13.30 -21.56
C ILE A 194 12.59 -14.20 -22.12
N THR A 195 13.67 -14.32 -21.37
CA THR A 195 14.68 -15.32 -21.69
C THR A 195 14.19 -16.72 -21.28
N GLN A 196 14.62 -17.78 -21.98
CA GLN A 196 14.28 -19.17 -21.62
C GLN A 196 14.72 -19.51 -20.19
N GLU A 197 15.71 -18.83 -19.64
CA GLU A 197 16.20 -19.00 -18.26
C GLU A 197 15.24 -18.46 -17.19
N ASP A 198 14.36 -17.53 -17.54
CA ASP A 198 13.37 -16.94 -16.63
C ASP A 198 12.08 -17.78 -16.52
N GLN A 199 11.86 -18.72 -17.45
CA GLN A 199 10.69 -19.60 -17.41
C GLN A 199 10.93 -20.77 -16.45
N LEU A 200 9.99 -20.95 -15.54
CA LEU A 200 9.95 -22.13 -14.70
C LEU A 200 9.52 -23.34 -15.52
N ASP A 201 10.28 -24.42 -15.46
CA ASP A 201 9.92 -25.69 -16.07
C ASP A 201 8.62 -26.23 -15.45
N ASN A 202 7.70 -26.73 -16.27
CA ASN A 202 6.47 -27.39 -15.83
C ASN A 202 6.74 -28.56 -14.87
N SER A 203 7.91 -29.18 -14.94
CA SER A 203 8.30 -30.24 -14.00
C SER A 203 8.46 -29.71 -12.57
N ILE A 204 9.02 -28.53 -12.39
CA ILE A 204 9.17 -27.85 -11.09
C ILE A 204 7.78 -27.43 -10.58
N LEU A 205 6.94 -26.84 -11.44
CA LEU A 205 5.58 -26.45 -11.09
C LEU A 205 4.78 -27.65 -10.56
N ASN A 206 4.75 -28.74 -11.29
CA ASN A 206 3.99 -29.92 -10.88
C ASN A 206 4.55 -30.57 -9.61
N ALA A 207 5.87 -30.59 -9.44
CA ALA A 207 6.52 -31.10 -8.25
C ALA A 207 6.25 -30.25 -7.02
N PHE A 208 6.26 -28.91 -7.16
CA PHE A 208 5.88 -27.97 -6.12
C PHE A 208 4.44 -28.18 -5.64
N PHE A 209 3.47 -28.25 -6.56
CA PHE A 209 2.07 -28.48 -6.19
C PHE A 209 1.84 -29.85 -5.56
N ARG A 210 2.53 -30.89 -6.06
CA ARG A 210 2.51 -32.21 -5.43
C ARG A 210 2.99 -32.13 -3.99
N TYR A 211 4.13 -31.50 -3.77
CA TYR A 211 4.68 -31.30 -2.43
C TYR A 211 3.68 -30.56 -1.52
N CYS A 212 3.10 -29.46 -1.99
CA CYS A 212 2.11 -28.70 -1.21
C CYS A 212 0.85 -29.52 -0.90
N ASN A 213 0.42 -30.39 -1.82
CA ASN A 213 -0.77 -31.25 -1.67
C ASN A 213 -0.55 -32.42 -0.69
N GLU A 214 0.66 -32.95 -0.62
CA GLU A 214 1.02 -34.12 0.19
C GLU A 214 1.57 -33.76 1.56
N LYS A 215 2.15 -32.57 1.71
CA LYS A 215 2.77 -32.12 2.97
C LYS A 215 1.73 -31.95 4.08
N ILE A 216 2.03 -32.51 5.26
CA ILE A 216 1.32 -32.18 6.49
C ILE A 216 1.86 -30.88 7.05
N TRP A 217 1.04 -29.83 7.01
CA TRP A 217 1.43 -28.50 7.43
C TRP A 217 1.18 -28.27 8.92
N ASN A 218 2.23 -27.89 9.65
CA ASN A 218 2.16 -27.51 11.07
C ASN A 218 1.94 -26.01 11.27
N TYR A 219 1.74 -25.28 10.18
CA TYR A 219 1.48 -23.83 10.13
C TYR A 219 0.62 -23.52 8.90
N GLN A 220 0.09 -22.32 8.84
CA GLN A 220 -0.66 -21.86 7.68
C GLN A 220 0.30 -21.38 6.59
N PHE A 221 0.16 -21.94 5.39
CA PHE A 221 0.85 -21.49 4.19
C PHE A 221 -0.18 -20.87 3.24
N ILE A 222 0.03 -19.62 2.88
CA ILE A 222 -0.81 -18.85 1.93
C ILE A 222 0.08 -18.45 0.77
N MET A 223 -0.33 -18.79 -0.42
CA MET A 223 0.36 -18.43 -1.65
C MET A 223 -0.58 -17.66 -2.58
N PHE A 224 -0.11 -16.53 -3.09
CA PHE A 224 -0.74 -15.83 -4.20
C PHE A 224 0.04 -16.16 -5.46
N ASP A 225 -0.61 -16.71 -6.46
CA ASP A 225 0.03 -16.97 -7.76
C ASP A 225 -1.00 -16.98 -8.88
N ASN A 226 -0.56 -16.73 -10.09
CA ASN A 226 -1.38 -16.81 -11.29
C ASN A 226 -1.21 -18.15 -12.04
N LYS A 227 -0.26 -19.00 -11.61
CA LYS A 227 -0.01 -20.31 -12.21
C LYS A 227 -0.65 -21.41 -11.38
N ILE A 228 -1.35 -22.30 -12.04
CA ILE A 228 -1.90 -23.52 -11.47
C ILE A 228 -1.48 -24.69 -12.37
N PRO A 229 -1.31 -25.91 -11.81
CA PRO A 229 -0.98 -27.10 -12.60
C PRO A 229 -2.17 -27.51 -13.48
N GLU A 230 -1.88 -28.10 -14.64
CA GLU A 230 -2.91 -28.64 -15.52
C GLU A 230 -3.61 -29.86 -14.87
N ASN A 231 -2.86 -30.69 -14.17
CA ASN A 231 -3.41 -31.82 -13.42
C ASN A 231 -4.04 -31.34 -12.09
N LYS A 232 -5.36 -31.34 -12.06
CA LYS A 232 -6.15 -30.92 -10.89
C LYS A 232 -5.97 -31.82 -9.65
N GLU A 233 -5.57 -33.07 -9.81
CA GLU A 233 -5.32 -33.99 -8.67
C GLU A 233 -4.20 -33.48 -7.76
N LEU A 234 -3.27 -32.69 -8.30
CA LEU A 234 -2.21 -32.04 -7.52
C LEU A 234 -2.70 -30.95 -6.56
N MET A 235 -4.00 -30.67 -6.56
CA MET A 235 -4.61 -29.59 -5.76
C MET A 235 -5.73 -30.10 -4.82
N ASN A 236 -5.92 -31.42 -4.70
CA ASN A 236 -7.05 -32.00 -3.95
C ASN A 236 -7.08 -31.57 -2.47
N ASN A 237 -5.92 -31.38 -1.83
CA ASN A 237 -5.79 -30.98 -0.44
C ASN A 237 -5.44 -29.47 -0.29
N ILE A 238 -5.47 -28.70 -1.39
CA ILE A 238 -5.16 -27.28 -1.39
C ILE A 238 -6.45 -26.47 -1.47
N HIS A 239 -6.67 -25.58 -0.52
CA HIS A 239 -7.81 -24.65 -0.58
C HIS A 239 -7.52 -23.51 -1.56
N ILE A 240 -8.28 -23.44 -2.65
CA ILE A 240 -8.07 -22.46 -3.71
C ILE A 240 -9.17 -21.40 -3.67
N ILE A 241 -8.77 -20.14 -3.61
CA ILE A 241 -9.65 -18.97 -3.77
C ILE A 241 -9.28 -18.28 -5.08
N LYS A 242 -10.18 -18.33 -6.06
CA LYS A 242 -9.97 -17.67 -7.35
C LYS A 242 -10.48 -16.23 -7.28
N PHE A 243 -9.58 -15.27 -7.57
CA PHE A 243 -9.94 -13.88 -7.78
C PHE A 243 -10.13 -13.63 -9.28
N VAL A 244 -11.23 -12.96 -9.63
CA VAL A 244 -11.63 -12.72 -11.02
C VAL A 244 -12.02 -11.26 -11.23
N GLY A 245 -11.99 -10.79 -12.47
CA GLY A 245 -12.49 -9.48 -12.86
C GLY A 245 -14.00 -9.35 -12.78
N LYS A 246 -14.52 -8.15 -12.97
CA LYS A 246 -15.98 -7.89 -13.02
C LYS A 246 -16.62 -8.68 -14.15
N GLY A 247 -17.68 -9.44 -13.83
CA GLY A 247 -18.46 -10.19 -14.82
C GLY A 247 -18.05 -11.65 -15.01
N GLU A 248 -17.02 -12.13 -14.30
CA GLU A 248 -16.66 -13.55 -14.27
C GLU A 248 -17.16 -14.22 -12.99
N ASP A 249 -17.35 -15.55 -13.04
CA ASP A 249 -17.74 -16.33 -11.87
C ASP A 249 -16.56 -16.54 -10.93
N GLY A 250 -16.63 -15.90 -9.75
CA GLY A 250 -15.58 -15.93 -8.74
C GLY A 250 -15.61 -14.71 -7.82
N ARG A 251 -14.58 -14.57 -6.99
CA ARG A 251 -14.47 -13.49 -6.00
C ARG A 251 -13.80 -12.25 -6.59
N ASN A 252 -14.48 -11.09 -6.52
CA ASN A 252 -14.00 -9.82 -7.11
C ASN A 252 -12.93 -9.07 -6.28
N GLY A 253 -12.37 -9.68 -5.23
CA GLY A 253 -11.34 -9.07 -4.39
C GLY A 253 -11.36 -9.59 -2.96
N PHE A 254 -10.48 -9.06 -2.12
CA PHE A 254 -10.40 -9.45 -0.70
C PHE A 254 -11.60 -8.97 0.11
N TYR A 255 -12.16 -7.83 -0.24
CA TYR A 255 -13.33 -7.27 0.43
C TYR A 255 -14.59 -7.67 -0.33
N ILE A 256 -15.58 -8.19 0.40
CA ILE A 256 -16.93 -8.37 -0.14
C ILE A 256 -17.53 -6.97 -0.20
N GLY A 257 -17.49 -6.35 -1.39
CA GLY A 257 -18.22 -5.12 -1.64
C GLY A 257 -19.71 -5.37 -1.38
N LYS A 258 -20.33 -4.45 -0.62
CA LYS A 258 -21.78 -4.39 -0.50
C LYS A 258 -22.37 -3.92 -1.82
#